data_57fd46c4224a6fedd7e82aa8a421fc7b
#
_entry.id   57fd46c4224a6fedd7e82aa8a421fc7b
#
_cell.length_a   1.000
_cell.length_b   1.000
_cell.length_c   1.000
_cell.angle_alpha   90.00
_cell.angle_beta   90.00
_cell.angle_gamma   90.00
#
_symmetry.space_group_name_H-M   'P 1'
#
loop_
_entity.id
_entity.type
_entity.pdbx_description
1 polymer ?
#
loop_
_entity_poly.entity_id
_entity_poly.type
_entity_poly.pdbx_seq_one_letter_code
_entity_poly.pdbx_strand_id
1 'polypeptide(L)'
;MNIRTVVHAHLTRERLDVLIAVLAPLVLMLESGYACGWVFANGDLSLTNLNTYLALGRGIFLEGLIFAMFKLVRVFALKGGRGLVLSVLPFLIGVVGMIVSAGCNLGWVNRSGEMTAVVAMVGQFMPPLLVLTFKIGLGLLFPLAVGAFALFDVTHLVEDILKSSHLDNRAVKVHREHRCWPGAVSTAATP
;
A
#
# COMPACT_ATOMS: atom_id res chain seq x y z
N MET A 1 -21.26 -16.56 25.40
CA MET A 1 -20.62 -15.75 24.36
C MET A 1 -21.00 -16.35 23.02
N ASN A 2 -21.67 -15.58 22.16
CA ASN A 2 -22.34 -16.14 20.98
C ASN A 2 -21.29 -16.34 19.84
N ILE A 3 -21.05 -17.57 19.42
CA ILE A 3 -20.06 -17.92 18.38
C ILE A 3 -20.26 -17.12 17.08
N ARG A 4 -21.52 -16.75 16.76
CA ARG A 4 -21.83 -15.90 15.60
C ARG A 4 -21.23 -14.50 15.70
N THR A 5 -21.21 -13.90 16.90
CA THR A 5 -20.63 -12.56 17.09
C THR A 5 -19.11 -12.57 16.97
N VAL A 6 -18.45 -13.64 17.42
CA VAL A 6 -16.98 -13.77 17.32
C VAL A 6 -16.55 -13.99 15.87
N VAL A 7 -17.26 -14.86 15.13
CA VAL A 7 -16.98 -15.13 13.71
C VAL A 7 -17.23 -13.89 12.85
N HIS A 8 -18.29 -13.12 13.12
CA HIS A 8 -18.56 -11.87 12.39
C HIS A 8 -17.51 -10.79 12.69
N ALA A 9 -17.05 -10.67 13.93
CA ALA A 9 -16.02 -9.71 14.30
C ALA A 9 -14.66 -10.06 13.68
N HIS A 10 -14.32 -11.35 13.57
CA HIS A 10 -13.09 -11.82 12.94
C HIS A 10 -13.09 -11.54 11.43
N LEU A 11 -14.18 -11.90 10.74
CA LEU A 11 -14.35 -11.65 9.30
C LEU A 11 -14.33 -10.17 8.92
N THR A 12 -14.85 -9.28 9.78
CA THR A 12 -14.80 -7.82 9.55
C THR A 12 -13.40 -7.27 9.76
N ARG A 13 -12.65 -7.78 10.74
CA ARG A 13 -11.27 -7.37 11.02
C ARG A 13 -10.33 -7.77 9.87
N GLU A 14 -10.40 -9.01 9.40
CA GLU A 14 -9.59 -9.48 8.27
C GLU A 14 -9.86 -8.70 6.97
N ARG A 15 -11.12 -8.38 6.69
CA ARG A 15 -11.48 -7.54 5.54
C ARG A 15 -10.95 -6.12 5.68
N LEU A 16 -10.94 -5.57 6.89
CA LEU A 16 -10.39 -4.25 7.16
C LEU A 16 -8.88 -4.23 6.96
N ASP A 17 -8.18 -5.27 7.44
CA ASP A 17 -6.73 -5.38 7.29
C ASP A 17 -6.32 -5.49 5.81
N VAL A 18 -7.06 -6.27 4.99
CA VAL A 18 -6.86 -6.34 3.53
C VAL A 18 -7.13 -4.98 2.88
N LEU A 19 -8.20 -4.31 3.27
CA LEU A 19 -8.55 -3.01 2.72
C LEU A 19 -7.46 -1.98 3.01
N ILE A 20 -6.96 -1.93 4.24
CA ILE A 20 -5.87 -1.04 4.64
C ILE A 20 -4.58 -1.38 3.88
N ALA A 21 -4.25 -2.66 3.74
CA ALA A 21 -3.05 -3.10 3.03
C ALA A 21 -3.05 -2.73 1.53
N VAL A 22 -4.22 -2.61 0.91
CA VAL A 22 -4.35 -2.20 -0.50
C VAL A 22 -4.50 -0.68 -0.64
N LEU A 23 -5.30 -0.05 0.23
CA LEU A 23 -5.57 1.38 0.13
C LEU A 23 -4.38 2.24 0.57
N ALA A 24 -3.63 1.83 1.59
CA ALA A 24 -2.52 2.64 2.09
C ALA A 24 -1.45 2.92 1.02
N PRO A 25 -0.92 1.94 0.28
CA PRO A 25 0.02 2.22 -0.79
C PRO A 25 -0.59 3.04 -1.93
N LEU A 26 -1.87 2.83 -2.24
CA LEU A 26 -2.56 3.61 -3.28
C LEU A 26 -2.67 5.09 -2.87
N VAL A 27 -3.07 5.38 -1.64
CA VAL A 27 -3.16 6.75 -1.11
C VAL A 27 -1.78 7.41 -1.11
N LEU A 28 -0.74 6.71 -0.63
CA LEU A 28 0.63 7.22 -0.64
C LEU A 28 1.14 7.52 -2.06
N MET A 29 0.82 6.67 -3.03
CA MET A 29 1.17 6.91 -4.43
C MET A 29 0.44 8.13 -5.01
N LEU A 30 -0.83 8.33 -4.66
CA LEU A 30 -1.60 9.48 -5.11
C LEU A 30 -1.09 10.79 -4.50
N GLU A 31 -0.79 10.79 -3.19
CA GLU A 31 -0.23 11.95 -2.48
C GLU A 31 1.15 12.33 -3.04
N SER A 32 2.04 11.36 -3.17
CA SER A 32 3.37 11.60 -3.75
C SER A 32 3.27 12.02 -5.22
N GLY A 33 2.37 11.39 -5.99
CA GLY A 33 2.09 11.75 -7.38
C GLY A 33 1.52 13.16 -7.52
N TYR A 34 0.66 13.60 -6.59
CA TYR A 34 0.17 14.96 -6.51
C TYR A 34 1.30 15.94 -6.24
N ALA A 35 2.16 15.68 -5.26
CA ALA A 35 3.32 16.51 -4.95
C ALA A 35 4.27 16.66 -6.15
N CYS A 36 4.56 15.55 -6.84
CA CYS A 36 5.36 15.56 -8.06
C CYS A 36 4.65 16.34 -9.18
N GLY A 37 3.36 16.15 -9.37
CA GLY A 37 2.55 16.88 -10.35
C GLY A 37 2.55 18.37 -10.10
N TRP A 38 2.44 18.79 -8.84
CA TRP A 38 2.53 20.20 -8.44
C TRP A 38 3.88 20.83 -8.82
N VAL A 39 4.98 20.11 -8.60
CA VAL A 39 6.31 20.57 -8.99
C VAL A 39 6.46 20.64 -10.51
N PHE A 40 5.95 19.65 -11.26
CA PHE A 40 5.95 19.64 -12.72
C PHE A 40 5.08 20.75 -13.34
N ALA A 41 4.06 21.21 -12.62
CA ALA A 41 3.22 22.34 -13.00
C ALA A 41 3.79 23.70 -12.53
N ASN A 42 5.02 23.75 -11.98
CA ASN A 42 5.63 24.94 -11.40
C ASN A 42 4.78 25.61 -10.29
N GLY A 43 4.01 24.82 -9.56
CA GLY A 43 3.16 25.31 -8.47
C GLY A 43 1.79 25.83 -8.89
N ASP A 44 1.47 25.82 -10.17
CA ASP A 44 0.16 26.24 -10.68
C ASP A 44 -0.67 25.02 -11.07
N LEU A 45 -1.60 24.65 -10.17
CA LEU A 45 -2.59 23.59 -10.39
C LEU A 45 -3.97 24.13 -10.73
N SER A 46 -4.05 25.17 -11.56
CA SER A 46 -5.34 25.63 -12.06
C SER A 46 -5.99 24.53 -12.91
N LEU A 47 -7.14 24.01 -12.45
CA LEU A 47 -7.86 22.91 -13.09
C LEU A 47 -8.44 23.25 -14.48
N THR A 48 -8.25 24.47 -14.92
CA THR A 48 -8.68 24.94 -16.25
C THR A 48 -7.67 24.68 -17.35
N ASN A 49 -6.43 24.29 -17.00
CA ASN A 49 -5.35 24.13 -17.95
C ASN A 49 -5.02 22.65 -18.21
N LEU A 50 -4.98 22.25 -19.50
CA LEU A 50 -4.56 20.89 -19.90
C LEU A 50 -3.17 20.52 -19.36
N ASN A 51 -2.25 21.49 -19.27
CA ASN A 51 -0.91 21.27 -18.76
C ASN A 51 -0.92 20.81 -17.29
N THR A 52 -1.88 21.23 -16.49
CA THR A 52 -2.07 20.79 -15.09
C THR A 52 -2.40 19.30 -15.03
N TYR A 53 -3.33 18.85 -15.87
CA TYR A 53 -3.69 17.41 -15.92
C TYR A 53 -2.53 16.55 -16.40
N LEU A 54 -1.76 17.05 -17.39
CA LEU A 54 -0.57 16.35 -17.87
C LEU A 54 0.52 16.30 -16.79
N ALA A 55 0.70 17.37 -16.02
CA ALA A 55 1.66 17.42 -14.92
C ALA A 55 1.27 16.44 -13.79
N LEU A 56 -0.01 16.42 -13.39
CA LEU A 56 -0.53 15.44 -12.41
C LEU A 56 -0.39 14.01 -12.92
N GLY A 57 -0.75 13.78 -14.18
CA GLY A 57 -0.58 12.45 -14.81
C GLY A 57 0.88 11.98 -14.80
N ARG A 58 1.84 12.86 -15.07
CA ARG A 58 3.28 12.55 -14.98
C ARG A 58 3.71 12.22 -13.55
N GLY A 59 3.22 12.96 -12.55
CA GLY A 59 3.50 12.68 -11.15
C GLY A 59 3.00 11.30 -10.73
N ILE A 60 1.74 10.98 -11.01
CA ILE A 60 1.15 9.67 -10.71
C ILE A 60 1.86 8.56 -11.48
N PHE A 61 2.20 8.80 -12.76
CA PHE A 61 2.93 7.84 -13.58
C PHE A 61 4.32 7.54 -12.99
N LEU A 62 5.02 8.56 -12.49
CA LEU A 62 6.33 8.38 -11.83
C LEU A 62 6.24 7.43 -10.64
N GLU A 63 5.25 7.63 -9.76
CA GLU A 63 5.03 6.76 -8.60
C GLU A 63 4.63 5.32 -9.02
N GLY A 64 3.75 5.21 -10.00
CA GLY A 64 3.37 3.92 -10.58
C GLY A 64 4.56 3.19 -11.21
N LEU A 65 5.46 3.92 -11.86
CA LEU A 65 6.69 3.38 -12.43
C LEU A 65 7.64 2.86 -11.33
N ILE A 66 7.85 3.63 -10.25
CA ILE A 66 8.66 3.21 -9.10
C ILE A 66 8.10 1.90 -8.54
N PHE A 67 6.80 1.86 -8.27
CA PHE A 67 6.13 0.67 -7.75
C PHE A 67 6.31 -0.54 -8.68
N ALA A 68 6.06 -0.36 -9.98
CA ALA A 68 6.20 -1.42 -10.97
C ALA A 68 7.65 -1.94 -11.07
N MET A 69 8.65 -1.05 -11.04
CA MET A 69 10.06 -1.43 -11.10
C MET A 69 10.48 -2.26 -9.89
N PHE A 70 10.11 -1.88 -8.68
CA PHE A 70 10.41 -2.68 -7.48
C PHE A 70 9.67 -4.02 -7.46
N LYS A 71 8.44 -4.08 -7.97
CA LYS A 71 7.74 -5.37 -8.19
C LYS A 71 8.50 -6.27 -9.16
N LEU A 72 9.01 -5.73 -10.27
CA LEU A 72 9.82 -6.48 -11.23
C LEU A 72 11.14 -6.96 -10.61
N VAL A 73 11.83 -6.14 -9.82
CA VAL A 73 13.03 -6.54 -9.06
C VAL A 73 12.73 -7.81 -8.27
N ARG A 74 11.64 -7.82 -7.51
CA ARG A 74 11.25 -8.96 -6.70
C ARG A 74 10.97 -10.20 -7.55
N VAL A 75 10.14 -10.06 -8.59
CA VAL A 75 9.79 -11.18 -9.49
C VAL A 75 11.04 -11.81 -10.11
N PHE A 76 12.01 -10.98 -10.51
CA PHE A 76 13.25 -11.49 -11.10
C PHE A 76 14.18 -12.08 -10.04
N ALA A 77 14.32 -11.46 -8.87
CA ALA A 77 15.15 -11.96 -7.78
C ALA A 77 14.71 -13.35 -7.30
N LEU A 78 13.40 -13.59 -7.23
CA LEU A 78 12.84 -14.88 -6.84
C LEU A 78 13.15 -16.02 -7.83
N LYS A 79 13.48 -15.70 -9.09
CA LYS A 79 13.86 -16.71 -10.10
C LYS A 79 15.31 -17.18 -9.96
N GLY A 80 16.12 -16.54 -9.08
CA GLY A 80 17.53 -16.89 -8.86
C GLY A 80 18.42 -16.70 -10.10
N GLY A 81 19.69 -17.02 -9.98
CA GLY A 81 20.67 -17.07 -11.08
C GLY A 81 20.57 -15.89 -12.07
N ARG A 82 20.16 -16.18 -13.32
CA ARG A 82 20.00 -15.16 -14.36
C ARG A 82 18.95 -14.10 -14.02
N GLY A 83 17.95 -14.44 -13.23
CA GLY A 83 16.94 -13.49 -12.76
C GLY A 83 17.52 -12.39 -11.90
N LEU A 84 18.52 -12.70 -11.07
CA LEU A 84 19.21 -11.70 -10.25
C LEU A 84 19.91 -10.64 -11.12
N VAL A 85 20.56 -11.05 -12.21
CA VAL A 85 21.19 -10.11 -13.14
C VAL A 85 20.15 -9.23 -13.83
N LEU A 86 19.01 -9.81 -14.25
CA LEU A 86 17.92 -9.08 -14.88
C LEU A 86 17.23 -8.11 -13.90
N SER A 87 17.29 -8.35 -12.59
CA SER A 87 16.72 -7.46 -11.59
C SER A 87 17.47 -6.14 -11.41
N VAL A 88 18.73 -6.07 -11.84
CA VAL A 88 19.57 -4.86 -11.69
C VAL A 88 19.00 -3.67 -12.44
N LEU A 89 18.55 -3.86 -13.68
CA LEU A 89 18.01 -2.76 -14.48
C LEU A 89 16.75 -2.14 -13.88
N PRO A 90 15.69 -2.91 -13.56
CA PRO A 90 14.51 -2.32 -12.89
C PRO A 90 14.85 -1.76 -11.52
N PHE A 91 15.80 -2.31 -10.77
CA PHE A 91 16.27 -1.74 -9.51
C PHE A 91 16.85 -0.33 -9.71
N LEU A 92 17.77 -0.17 -10.68
CA LEU A 92 18.35 1.14 -10.97
C LEU A 92 17.30 2.16 -11.41
N ILE A 93 16.38 1.76 -12.29
CA ILE A 93 15.27 2.63 -12.71
C ILE A 93 14.39 3.02 -11.52
N GLY A 94 14.06 2.06 -10.64
CA GLY A 94 13.28 2.32 -9.43
C GLY A 94 13.98 3.29 -8.48
N VAL A 95 15.29 3.13 -8.27
CA VAL A 95 16.10 4.03 -7.42
C VAL A 95 16.16 5.44 -8.00
N VAL A 96 16.42 5.57 -9.31
CA VAL A 96 16.41 6.90 -9.97
C VAL A 96 15.03 7.54 -9.86
N GLY A 97 13.96 6.78 -10.09
CA GLY A 97 12.59 7.24 -9.88
C GLY A 97 12.36 7.75 -8.46
N MET A 98 12.80 7.00 -7.44
CA MET A 98 12.69 7.41 -6.02
C MET A 98 13.46 8.71 -5.73
N ILE A 99 14.65 8.88 -6.29
CA ILE A 99 15.43 10.12 -6.11
C ILE A 99 14.67 11.31 -6.71
N VAL A 100 14.10 11.14 -7.91
CA VAL A 100 13.30 12.19 -8.57
C VAL A 100 12.05 12.49 -7.76
N SER A 101 11.32 11.48 -7.33
CA SER A 101 10.12 11.63 -6.48
C SER A 101 10.45 12.33 -5.16
N ALA A 102 11.53 11.92 -4.48
CA ALA A 102 11.98 12.58 -3.26
C ALA A 102 12.29 14.06 -3.48
N GLY A 103 12.96 14.40 -4.58
CA GLY A 103 13.23 15.78 -4.97
C GLY A 103 11.96 16.60 -5.20
N CYS A 104 10.97 16.01 -5.87
CA CYS A 104 9.66 16.64 -6.07
C CYS A 104 8.91 16.84 -4.75
N ASN A 105 8.86 15.83 -3.88
CA ASN A 105 8.21 15.93 -2.58
C ASN A 105 8.88 16.97 -1.68
N LEU A 106 10.21 17.03 -1.66
CA LEU A 106 10.95 18.09 -0.96
C LEU A 106 10.64 19.48 -1.53
N GLY A 107 10.56 19.59 -2.85
CA GLY A 107 10.17 20.83 -3.54
C GLY A 107 8.78 21.28 -3.14
N TRP A 108 7.83 20.35 -3.08
CA TRP A 108 6.46 20.61 -2.63
C TRP A 108 6.41 21.05 -1.16
N VAL A 109 7.06 20.31 -0.25
CA VAL A 109 7.13 20.66 1.18
C VAL A 109 7.73 22.05 1.42
N ASN A 110 8.71 22.46 0.62
CA ASN A 110 9.38 23.74 0.79
C ASN A 110 8.65 24.94 0.15
N ARG A 111 7.85 24.71 -0.88
CA ARG A 111 7.26 25.79 -1.71
C ARG A 111 5.74 25.86 -1.62
N SER A 112 5.03 24.78 -1.26
CA SER A 112 3.58 24.84 -1.13
C SER A 112 3.18 25.64 0.11
N GLY A 113 2.19 26.52 -0.04
CA GLY A 113 1.68 27.32 1.07
C GLY A 113 1.10 26.49 2.20
N GLU A 114 0.45 25.37 1.86
CA GLU A 114 -0.15 24.43 2.81
C GLU A 114 0.91 23.79 3.71
N MET A 115 1.96 23.23 3.11
CA MET A 115 3.04 22.59 3.87
C MET A 115 3.91 23.60 4.61
N THR A 116 4.08 24.80 4.07
CA THR A 116 4.80 25.88 4.75
C THR A 116 4.08 26.24 6.05
N ALA A 117 2.75 26.31 6.06
CA ALA A 117 1.97 26.57 7.27
C ALA A 117 2.12 25.45 8.31
N VAL A 118 2.05 24.17 7.89
CA VAL A 118 2.26 23.02 8.79
C VAL A 118 3.66 23.04 9.38
N VAL A 119 4.67 23.27 8.57
CA VAL A 119 6.07 23.33 9.02
C VAL A 119 6.31 24.52 9.96
N ALA A 120 5.68 25.68 9.70
CA ALA A 120 5.76 26.84 10.59
C ALA A 120 5.12 26.55 11.94
N MET A 121 3.96 25.87 11.97
CA MET A 121 3.29 25.47 13.20
C MET A 121 4.19 24.51 14.02
N VAL A 122 4.76 23.49 13.40
CA VAL A 122 5.67 22.54 14.05
C VAL A 122 6.94 23.26 14.52
N GLY A 123 7.45 24.22 13.73
CA GLY A 123 8.65 24.99 14.01
C GLY A 123 8.55 25.89 15.26
N GLN A 124 7.35 26.23 15.71
CA GLN A 124 7.14 26.95 16.97
C GLN A 124 7.52 26.13 18.20
N PHE A 125 7.50 24.80 18.07
CA PHE A 125 7.75 23.87 19.18
C PHE A 125 9.06 23.11 19.06
N MET A 126 9.77 23.24 17.92
CA MET A 126 10.97 22.45 17.63
C MET A 126 12.20 23.32 17.28
N PRO A 127 13.41 22.90 17.69
CA PRO A 127 14.65 23.54 17.25
C PRO A 127 14.79 23.51 15.71
N PRO A 128 15.47 24.50 15.10
CA PRO A 128 15.61 24.59 13.64
C PRO A 128 16.17 23.33 12.96
N LEU A 129 17.08 22.62 13.63
CA LEU A 129 17.65 21.37 13.12
C LEU A 129 16.59 20.26 13.02
N LEU A 130 15.68 20.16 14.00
CA LEU A 130 14.61 19.19 13.98
C LEU A 130 13.55 19.55 12.93
N VAL A 131 13.28 20.84 12.69
CA VAL A 131 12.41 21.30 11.60
C VAL A 131 12.98 20.90 10.24
N LEU A 132 14.28 21.04 10.04
CA LEU A 132 14.95 20.62 8.80
C LEU A 132 14.85 19.10 8.63
N THR A 133 15.12 18.33 9.69
CA THR A 133 15.00 16.87 9.66
C THR A 133 13.56 16.43 9.37
N PHE A 134 12.57 17.11 9.95
CA PHE A 134 11.16 16.86 9.69
C PHE A 134 10.78 17.11 8.21
N LYS A 135 11.25 18.21 7.62
CA LYS A 135 11.04 18.51 6.19
C LYS A 135 11.64 17.42 5.29
N ILE A 136 12.89 17.04 5.56
CA ILE A 136 13.58 15.99 4.81
C ILE A 136 12.84 14.66 4.99
N GLY A 137 12.44 14.34 6.22
CA GLY A 137 11.67 13.14 6.54
C GLY A 137 10.36 13.06 5.78
N LEU A 138 9.60 14.15 5.73
CA LEU A 138 8.34 14.21 4.95
C LEU A 138 8.59 14.00 3.45
N GLY A 139 9.62 14.65 2.89
CA GLY A 139 9.93 14.51 1.46
C GLY A 139 10.37 13.11 1.07
N LEU A 140 11.06 12.39 1.96
CA LEU A 140 11.52 11.02 1.73
C LEU A 140 10.48 9.95 2.08
N LEU A 141 9.55 10.25 3.00
CA LEU A 141 8.60 9.27 3.53
C LEU A 141 7.77 8.62 2.43
N PHE A 142 7.19 9.42 1.52
CA PHE A 142 6.30 8.93 0.49
C PHE A 142 7.01 7.99 -0.50
N PRO A 143 8.10 8.38 -1.18
CA PRO A 143 8.76 7.50 -2.14
C PRO A 143 9.38 6.26 -1.49
N LEU A 144 9.90 6.37 -0.24
CA LEU A 144 10.39 5.22 0.50
C LEU A 144 9.26 4.25 0.87
N ALA A 145 8.10 4.77 1.29
CA ALA A 145 6.94 3.95 1.59
C ALA A 145 6.43 3.23 0.35
N VAL A 146 6.32 3.91 -0.80
CA VAL A 146 5.92 3.31 -2.07
C VAL A 146 6.89 2.19 -2.47
N GLY A 147 8.20 2.42 -2.39
CA GLY A 147 9.22 1.41 -2.66
C GLY A 147 9.16 0.23 -1.71
N ALA A 148 8.99 0.48 -0.41
CA ALA A 148 8.85 -0.55 0.60
C ALA A 148 7.59 -1.42 0.36
N PHE A 149 6.43 -0.82 0.12
CA PHE A 149 5.21 -1.55 -0.21
C PHE A 149 5.33 -2.38 -1.49
N ALA A 150 6.09 -1.91 -2.48
CA ALA A 150 6.33 -2.67 -3.69
C ALA A 150 7.20 -3.91 -3.44
N LEU A 151 8.16 -3.83 -2.51
CA LEU A 151 9.02 -4.94 -2.12
C LEU A 151 8.30 -5.92 -1.17
N PHE A 152 7.43 -5.43 -0.31
CA PHE A 152 6.59 -6.28 0.52
C PHE A 152 5.48 -6.93 -0.32
N ASP A 153 5.28 -8.24 -0.11
CA ASP A 153 4.27 -8.97 -0.86
C ASP A 153 2.89 -8.83 -0.23
N VAL A 154 2.26 -7.71 -0.51
CA VAL A 154 0.85 -7.52 -0.13
C VAL A 154 -0.03 -8.59 -0.78
N THR A 155 0.35 -9.11 -1.95
CA THR A 155 -0.40 -10.17 -2.64
C THR A 155 -0.36 -11.49 -1.88
N HIS A 156 0.77 -11.88 -1.27
CA HIS A 156 0.83 -13.06 -0.42
C HIS A 156 0.02 -12.90 0.86
N LEU A 157 0.07 -11.73 1.49
CA LEU A 157 -0.77 -11.44 2.65
C LEU A 157 -2.26 -11.55 2.30
N VAL A 158 -2.68 -11.00 1.17
CA VAL A 158 -4.06 -11.09 0.66
C VAL A 158 -4.43 -12.53 0.32
N GLU A 159 -3.54 -13.29 -0.35
CA GLU A 159 -3.77 -14.69 -0.65
C GLU A 159 -3.87 -15.56 0.61
N ASP A 160 -3.03 -15.34 1.61
CA ASP A 160 -3.05 -16.10 2.86
C ASP A 160 -4.31 -15.79 3.67
N ILE A 161 -4.75 -14.53 3.70
CA ILE A 161 -6.01 -14.13 4.33
C ILE A 161 -7.21 -14.75 3.58
N LEU A 162 -7.20 -14.72 2.24
CA LEU A 162 -8.26 -15.34 1.45
C LEU A 162 -8.28 -16.85 1.60
N LYS A 163 -7.13 -17.51 1.67
CA LYS A 163 -7.02 -18.95 1.92
C LYS A 163 -7.53 -19.32 3.32
N SER A 164 -7.17 -18.55 4.34
CA SER A 164 -7.66 -18.78 5.72
C SER A 164 -9.17 -18.62 5.79
N SER A 165 -9.74 -17.61 5.14
CA SER A 165 -11.19 -17.40 5.08
C SER A 165 -11.93 -18.52 4.33
N HIS A 166 -11.33 -19.11 3.29
CA HIS A 166 -11.88 -20.26 2.58
C HIS A 166 -11.84 -21.55 3.39
N LEU A 167 -10.78 -21.75 4.18
CA LEU A 167 -10.66 -22.91 5.08
C LEU A 167 -11.69 -22.85 6.22
N ASP A 168 -11.90 -21.67 6.79
CA ASP A 168 -12.92 -21.45 7.84
C ASP A 168 -14.34 -21.68 7.29
N ASN A 169 -14.64 -21.23 6.09
CA ASN A 169 -15.93 -21.50 5.44
C ASN A 169 -16.16 -22.99 5.16
N ARG A 170 -15.11 -23.76 4.81
CA ARG A 170 -15.21 -25.22 4.64
C ARG A 170 -15.41 -25.91 5.99
N ALA A 171 -14.69 -25.52 7.03
CA ALA A 171 -14.84 -26.09 8.36
C ALA A 171 -16.25 -25.85 8.94
N VAL A 172 -16.80 -24.64 8.75
CA VAL A 172 -18.18 -24.30 9.14
C VAL A 172 -19.21 -25.12 8.36
N LYS A 173 -18.97 -25.36 7.06
CA LYS A 173 -19.87 -26.16 6.22
C LYS A 173 -19.88 -27.65 6.66
N VAL A 174 -18.72 -28.23 6.89
CA VAL A 174 -18.59 -29.62 7.38
C VAL A 174 -19.25 -29.77 8.75
N HIS A 175 -19.07 -28.81 9.65
CA HIS A 175 -19.69 -28.85 10.99
C HIS A 175 -21.22 -28.70 10.95
N ARG A 176 -21.74 -28.01 9.93
CA ARG A 176 -23.19 -27.87 9.70
C ARG A 176 -23.78 -29.17 9.13
N GLU A 177 -23.08 -29.82 8.22
CA GLU A 177 -23.51 -31.11 7.63
C GLU A 177 -23.52 -32.23 8.66
N HIS A 178 -22.53 -32.31 9.56
CA HIS A 178 -22.52 -33.26 10.67
C HIS A 178 -23.60 -33.00 11.74
N ARG A 179 -24.09 -31.77 11.90
CA ARG A 179 -25.20 -31.48 12.82
C ARG A 179 -26.59 -31.78 12.23
N CYS A 180 -26.70 -31.92 10.93
CA CYS A 180 -27.97 -32.19 10.27
C CYS A 180 -28.26 -33.68 10.10
N TRP A 181 -27.46 -34.59 10.70
CA TRP A 181 -27.76 -35.98 10.72
C TRP A 181 -28.22 -36.44 12.14
N PRO A 182 -29.49 -36.19 12.50
CA PRO A 182 -30.06 -36.77 13.70
C PRO A 182 -30.52 -38.21 13.39
N GLY A 183 -29.78 -39.18 13.97
CA GLY A 183 -30.42 -40.44 14.29
C GLY A 183 -30.57 -41.42 13.15
N ALA A 184 -29.52 -42.21 12.90
CA ALA A 184 -29.73 -43.62 12.63
C ALA A 184 -30.08 -44.28 13.97
N VAL A 185 -31.35 -44.26 14.32
CA VAL A 185 -31.88 -45.10 15.38
C VAL A 185 -31.76 -46.52 14.89
N SER A 186 -30.74 -47.20 15.41
CA SER A 186 -30.62 -48.65 15.32
C SER A 186 -31.78 -49.29 16.08
N THR A 187 -32.84 -49.64 15.39
CA THR A 187 -33.82 -50.64 15.87
C THR A 187 -33.18 -51.99 15.71
N ALA A 188 -32.36 -52.42 16.66
CA ALA A 188 -32.04 -53.82 16.87
C ALA A 188 -33.30 -54.47 17.42
N ALA A 189 -34.04 -55.14 16.55
CA ALA A 189 -35.05 -56.13 16.96
C ALA A 189 -34.29 -57.32 17.53
N THR A 190 -34.55 -57.65 18.80
CA THR A 190 -34.23 -58.91 19.42
C THR A 190 -35.46 -59.84 19.33
N PRO A 191 -35.25 -61.13 19.03
CA PRO A 191 -36.30 -62.13 18.94
C PRO A 191 -36.90 -62.52 20.30
#